data_b2e97f71c7592de0ad46301332800b9d
#
_entry.id   b2e97f71c7592de0ad46301332800b9d
#
_cell.length_a   1.000
_cell.length_b   1.000
_cell.length_c   1.000
_cell.angle_alpha   90.00
_cell.angle_beta   90.00
_cell.angle_gamma   90.00
#
_symmetry.space_group_name_H-M   'P 1'
#
loop_
_entity.id
_entity.type
_entity.pdbx_description
1 polymer ?
#
loop_
_entity_poly.entity_id
_entity_poly.type
_entity_poly.pdbx_seq_one_letter_code
_entity_poly.pdbx_strand_id
1 'polypeptide(L)'
;EELPDPRASFAGHTLETPWTELQLAYFAGCAMWTYLTLPFLLAEPGITAQEIEPWEESGEQWRRLAVTFPANIATHSTHQTLYIGNDGLLRRHDYDVEIAGNTPGAHYPSDYVEVQGIRFPTRRRIYPRQADGKPMTEPLVVSIDLGDIVLR
;
A
#
# COMPACT_ATOMS: atom_id res chain seq x y z
N GLU A 1 19.35 -9.64 17.72
CA GLU A 1 17.96 -9.72 18.22
C GLU A 1 17.07 -10.36 17.17
N GLU A 2 16.08 -11.14 17.62
CA GLU A 2 15.11 -11.81 16.76
C GLU A 2 13.69 -11.44 17.21
N LEU A 3 12.77 -11.34 16.27
CA LEU A 3 11.34 -11.12 16.50
C LEU A 3 10.56 -12.32 15.92
N PRO A 4 10.35 -13.41 16.71
CA PRO A 4 9.83 -14.68 16.19
C PRO A 4 8.43 -14.61 15.59
N ASP A 5 7.57 -13.73 16.12
CA ASP A 5 6.23 -13.45 15.61
C ASP A 5 6.06 -11.93 15.46
N PRO A 6 6.56 -11.37 14.34
CA PRO A 6 6.55 -9.93 14.15
C PRO A 6 5.14 -9.33 14.21
N ARG A 7 4.15 -9.98 13.59
CA ARG A 7 2.79 -9.44 13.54
C ARG A 7 2.12 -9.43 14.91
N ALA A 8 2.28 -10.47 15.70
CA ALA A 8 1.73 -10.53 17.07
C ALA A 8 2.36 -9.49 18.00
N SER A 9 3.60 -9.06 17.74
CA SER A 9 4.27 -8.03 18.54
C SER A 9 3.58 -6.66 18.53
N PHE A 10 2.66 -6.43 17.59
CA PHE A 10 1.88 -5.19 17.49
C PHE A 10 0.53 -5.26 18.22
N ALA A 11 0.27 -6.31 18.98
CA ALA A 11 -1.00 -6.43 19.73
C ALA A 11 -1.23 -5.21 20.63
N GLY A 12 -2.39 -4.54 20.46
CA GLY A 12 -2.74 -3.33 21.21
C GLY A 12 -2.09 -2.04 20.71
N HIS A 13 -1.29 -2.06 19.62
CA HIS A 13 -0.74 -0.85 19.03
C HIS A 13 -1.81 0.02 18.38
N THR A 14 -1.57 1.32 18.43
CA THR A 14 -2.29 2.38 17.71
C THR A 14 -1.33 3.12 16.79
N LEU A 15 -1.82 4.10 16.04
CA LEU A 15 -0.97 4.96 15.21
C LEU A 15 0.12 5.69 16.03
N GLU A 16 -0.18 5.98 17.30
CA GLU A 16 0.71 6.76 18.19
C GLU A 16 1.71 5.87 18.97
N THR A 17 1.56 4.55 18.92
CA THR A 17 2.44 3.64 19.64
C THR A 17 3.84 3.61 19.00
N PRO A 18 4.92 3.95 19.72
CA PRO A 18 6.27 3.87 19.18
C PRO A 18 6.63 2.42 18.80
N TRP A 19 7.28 2.25 17.67
CA TRP A 19 7.75 0.95 17.20
C TRP A 19 9.23 0.74 17.51
N THR A 20 9.57 -0.52 17.77
CA THR A 20 10.98 -0.93 17.82
C THR A 20 11.59 -0.97 16.41
N GLU A 21 12.91 -1.02 16.31
CA GLU A 21 13.61 -1.14 15.02
C GLU A 21 13.20 -2.41 14.26
N LEU A 22 13.00 -3.53 14.95
CA LEU A 22 12.57 -4.78 14.35
C LEU A 22 11.12 -4.72 13.85
N GLN A 23 10.24 -4.04 14.57
CA GLN A 23 8.87 -3.78 14.13
C GLN A 23 8.85 -2.88 12.89
N LEU A 24 9.66 -1.84 12.89
CA LEU A 24 9.80 -0.95 11.73
C LEU A 24 10.34 -1.72 10.50
N ALA A 25 11.35 -2.57 10.69
CA ALA A 25 11.92 -3.39 9.62
C ALA A 25 10.87 -4.37 9.05
N TYR A 26 10.08 -5.01 9.91
CA TYR A 26 8.99 -5.88 9.48
C TYR A 26 7.95 -5.13 8.65
N PHE A 27 7.48 -3.99 9.16
CA PHE A 27 6.49 -3.17 8.45
C PHE A 27 7.03 -2.68 7.09
N ALA A 28 8.24 -2.14 7.07
CA ALA A 28 8.86 -1.65 5.84
C ALA A 28 9.04 -2.80 4.82
N GLY A 29 9.43 -3.99 5.27
CA GLY A 29 9.56 -5.16 4.41
C GLY A 29 8.24 -5.57 3.76
N CYS A 30 7.17 -5.70 4.55
CA CYS A 30 5.82 -6.02 4.03
C CYS A 30 5.30 -4.94 3.07
N ALA A 31 5.48 -3.67 3.43
CA ALA A 31 5.05 -2.54 2.63
C ALA A 31 5.76 -2.51 1.27
N MET A 32 7.09 -2.54 1.28
CA MET A 32 7.90 -2.48 0.07
C MET A 32 7.70 -3.69 -0.82
N TRP A 33 7.57 -4.89 -0.23
CA TRP A 33 7.25 -6.09 -1.02
C TRP A 33 5.92 -5.92 -1.76
N THR A 34 4.85 -5.52 -1.08
CA THR A 34 3.55 -5.26 -1.72
C THR A 34 3.66 -4.19 -2.80
N TYR A 35 4.34 -3.08 -2.51
CA TYR A 35 4.42 -1.92 -3.42
C TYR A 35 5.23 -2.19 -4.68
N LEU A 36 6.29 -3.00 -4.60
CA LEU A 36 7.16 -3.29 -5.72
C LEU A 36 6.65 -4.46 -6.58
N THR A 37 5.83 -5.34 -6.00
CA THR A 37 5.30 -6.51 -6.73
C THR A 37 3.93 -6.25 -7.37
N LEU A 38 3.19 -5.22 -6.96
CA LEU A 38 1.96 -4.80 -7.66
C LEU A 38 2.29 -4.25 -9.07
N PRO A 39 1.48 -4.59 -10.10
CA PRO A 39 0.23 -5.37 -10.05
C PRO A 39 0.43 -6.90 -10.18
N PHE A 40 1.64 -7.38 -10.39
CA PHE A 40 1.94 -8.81 -10.64
C PHE A 40 1.50 -9.70 -9.48
N LEU A 41 1.57 -9.18 -8.26
CA LEU A 41 1.11 -9.82 -7.04
C LEU A 41 -0.36 -10.30 -7.12
N LEU A 42 -1.20 -9.63 -7.91
CA LEU A 42 -2.60 -10.02 -8.08
C LEU A 42 -2.80 -11.38 -8.77
N ALA A 43 -1.74 -11.93 -9.39
CA ALA A 43 -1.76 -13.25 -10.00
C ALA A 43 -1.46 -14.38 -9.00
N GLU A 44 -1.07 -14.06 -7.76
CA GLU A 44 -0.76 -15.05 -6.75
C GLU A 44 -2.02 -15.84 -6.31
N PRO A 45 -1.88 -17.15 -6.07
CA PRO A 45 -2.99 -17.99 -5.64
C PRO A 45 -3.66 -17.49 -4.35
N GLY A 46 -4.99 -17.44 -4.35
CA GLY A 46 -5.78 -17.03 -3.19
C GLY A 46 -6.05 -15.53 -3.11
N ILE A 47 -5.41 -14.70 -3.93
CA ILE A 47 -5.80 -13.28 -4.07
C ILE A 47 -7.02 -13.23 -4.97
N THR A 48 -8.02 -12.43 -4.57
CA THR A 48 -9.18 -12.13 -5.40
C THR A 48 -9.28 -10.63 -5.66
N ALA A 49 -9.67 -10.26 -6.87
CA ALA A 49 -9.87 -8.87 -7.26
C ALA A 49 -11.22 -8.73 -7.98
N GLN A 50 -11.99 -7.73 -7.58
CA GLN A 50 -13.29 -7.41 -8.19
C GLN A 50 -13.33 -5.93 -8.55
N GLU A 51 -13.74 -5.61 -9.77
CA GLU A 51 -13.99 -4.23 -10.16
C GLU A 51 -15.23 -3.71 -9.44
N ILE A 52 -15.12 -2.50 -8.89
CA ILE A 52 -16.19 -1.80 -8.19
C ILE A 52 -16.41 -0.42 -8.82
N GLU A 53 -17.43 0.31 -8.34
CA GLU A 53 -17.77 1.65 -8.85
C GLU A 53 -16.52 2.53 -8.98
N PRO A 54 -16.35 3.25 -10.11
CA PRO A 54 -15.20 4.12 -10.33
C PRO A 54 -15.13 5.26 -9.31
N TRP A 55 -13.99 5.90 -9.24
CA TRP A 55 -13.71 7.01 -8.34
C TRP A 55 -13.30 8.24 -9.12
N GLU A 56 -13.83 9.40 -8.73
CA GLU A 56 -13.44 10.68 -9.31
C GLU A 56 -12.54 11.44 -8.32
N GLU A 57 -11.35 11.78 -8.79
CA GLU A 57 -10.38 12.57 -8.02
C GLU A 57 -9.49 13.38 -8.97
N SER A 58 -9.19 14.60 -8.59
CA SER A 58 -8.29 15.50 -9.33
C SER A 58 -8.69 15.71 -10.82
N GLY A 59 -9.97 15.61 -11.14
CA GLY A 59 -10.49 15.77 -12.49
C GLY A 59 -10.31 14.54 -13.40
N GLU A 60 -9.87 13.42 -12.84
CA GLU A 60 -9.78 12.13 -13.52
C GLU A 60 -10.80 11.14 -12.92
N GLN A 61 -11.27 10.21 -13.75
CA GLN A 61 -12.02 9.06 -13.31
C GLN A 61 -11.11 7.83 -13.31
N TRP A 62 -10.98 7.18 -12.15
CA TRP A 62 -10.15 6.00 -11.97
C TRP A 62 -10.99 4.74 -11.80
N ARG A 63 -10.60 3.67 -12.45
CA ARG A 63 -11.15 2.34 -12.19
C ARG A 63 -10.71 1.89 -10.80
N ARG A 64 -11.59 1.18 -10.08
CA ARG A 64 -11.25 0.63 -8.77
C ARG A 64 -11.34 -0.88 -8.75
N LEU A 65 -10.36 -1.51 -8.12
CA LEU A 65 -10.35 -2.94 -7.82
C LEU A 65 -10.38 -3.12 -6.30
N ALA A 66 -11.44 -3.76 -5.80
CA ALA A 66 -11.46 -4.29 -4.44
C ALA A 66 -10.67 -5.60 -4.43
N VAL A 67 -9.61 -5.65 -3.63
CA VAL A 67 -8.68 -6.80 -3.55
C VAL A 67 -8.77 -7.43 -2.17
N THR A 68 -8.84 -8.76 -2.13
CA THR A 68 -8.78 -9.53 -0.89
C THR A 68 -7.54 -10.42 -0.90
N PHE A 69 -6.71 -10.27 0.12
CA PHE A 69 -5.48 -11.04 0.32
C PHE A 69 -5.73 -12.23 1.25
N PRO A 70 -5.18 -13.41 0.97
CA PRO A 70 -5.26 -14.56 1.85
C PRO A 70 -4.33 -14.36 3.09
N ALA A 71 -4.64 -15.04 4.18
CA ALA A 71 -3.93 -14.88 5.45
C ALA A 71 -2.44 -15.27 5.43
N ASN A 72 -2.01 -16.04 4.43
CA ASN A 72 -0.61 -16.45 4.26
C ASN A 72 0.24 -15.38 3.55
N ILE A 73 -0.36 -14.29 3.08
CA ILE A 73 0.36 -13.15 2.50
C ILE A 73 0.42 -12.01 3.51
N ALA A 74 1.64 -11.70 3.99
CA ALA A 74 1.86 -10.59 4.90
C ALA A 74 1.77 -9.25 4.15
N THR A 75 0.74 -8.47 4.44
CA THR A 75 0.48 -7.15 3.85
C THR A 75 -0.22 -6.24 4.87
N HIS A 76 -0.59 -5.03 4.52
CA HIS A 76 -1.18 -4.04 5.44
C HIS A 76 -2.50 -4.49 6.03
N SER A 77 -3.41 -4.99 5.18
CA SER A 77 -4.72 -5.49 5.55
C SER A 77 -5.20 -6.54 4.57
N THR A 78 -6.16 -7.34 5.02
CA THR A 78 -6.82 -8.34 4.17
C THR A 78 -7.55 -7.71 2.99
N HIS A 79 -8.22 -6.58 3.21
CA HIS A 79 -8.98 -5.87 2.18
C HIS A 79 -8.27 -4.58 1.80
N GLN A 80 -8.04 -4.40 0.50
CA GLN A 80 -7.38 -3.23 -0.06
C GLN A 80 -8.09 -2.77 -1.33
N THR A 81 -7.93 -1.51 -1.70
CA THR A 81 -8.50 -0.98 -2.95
C THR A 81 -7.41 -0.35 -3.81
N LEU A 82 -7.33 -0.77 -5.07
CA LEU A 82 -6.43 -0.19 -6.06
C LEU A 82 -7.21 0.74 -6.98
N TYR A 83 -6.66 1.91 -7.28
CA TYR A 83 -7.21 2.91 -8.18
C TYR A 83 -6.30 3.05 -9.39
N ILE A 84 -6.85 2.81 -10.56
CA ILE A 84 -6.08 2.68 -11.80
C ILE A 84 -6.55 3.73 -12.78
N GLY A 85 -5.61 4.54 -13.25
CA GLY A 85 -5.84 5.57 -14.27
C GLY A 85 -6.07 4.99 -15.67
N ASN A 86 -6.49 5.84 -16.60
CA ASN A 86 -6.78 5.44 -17.99
C ASN A 86 -5.55 4.92 -18.75
N ASP A 87 -4.36 5.24 -18.28
CA ASP A 87 -3.08 4.74 -18.82
C ASP A 87 -2.66 3.38 -18.22
N GLY A 88 -3.52 2.78 -17.36
CA GLY A 88 -3.26 1.52 -16.69
C GLY A 88 -2.32 1.61 -15.49
N LEU A 89 -1.87 2.81 -15.09
CA LEU A 89 -0.99 2.98 -13.93
C LEU A 89 -1.80 3.17 -12.64
N LEU A 90 -1.24 2.69 -11.54
CA LEU A 90 -1.81 2.88 -10.22
C LEU A 90 -1.73 4.36 -9.83
N ARG A 91 -2.86 4.94 -9.48
CA ARG A 91 -2.99 6.32 -9.00
C ARG A 91 -3.04 6.41 -7.49
N ARG A 92 -3.73 5.43 -6.89
CA ARG A 92 -3.92 5.38 -5.45
C ARG A 92 -4.10 3.92 -5.00
N HIS A 93 -3.70 3.63 -3.77
CA HIS A 93 -3.84 2.34 -3.12
C HIS A 93 -4.30 2.55 -1.69
N ASP A 94 -5.52 2.14 -1.39
CA ASP A 94 -6.11 2.25 -0.06
C ASP A 94 -5.99 0.94 0.70
N TYR A 95 -5.65 1.05 1.96
CA TYR A 95 -5.60 -0.06 2.91
C TYR A 95 -5.73 0.46 4.34
N ASP A 96 -6.06 -0.41 5.27
CA ASP A 96 -6.00 -0.12 6.69
C ASP A 96 -4.72 -0.74 7.26
N VAL A 97 -3.97 0.00 8.08
CA VAL A 97 -2.76 -0.53 8.71
C VAL A 97 -3.18 -1.30 9.95
N GLU A 98 -3.48 -2.61 9.79
CA GLU A 98 -4.01 -3.46 10.86
C GLU A 98 -3.12 -3.47 12.10
N ILE A 99 -1.79 -3.51 11.91
CA ILE A 99 -0.81 -3.51 13.00
C ILE A 99 -0.68 -2.17 13.73
N ALA A 100 -1.29 -1.12 13.22
CA ALA A 100 -1.36 0.21 13.82
C ALA A 100 -2.81 0.60 14.13
N GLY A 101 -3.57 -0.32 14.72
CA GLY A 101 -4.95 -0.09 15.14
C GLY A 101 -5.94 0.11 14.00
N ASN A 102 -5.74 -0.54 12.86
CA ASN A 102 -6.55 -0.39 11.64
C ASN A 102 -6.60 1.06 11.11
N THR A 103 -5.49 1.77 11.20
CA THR A 103 -5.41 3.15 10.71
C THR A 103 -5.59 3.19 9.19
N PRO A 104 -6.65 3.87 8.68
CA PRO A 104 -6.92 3.92 7.26
C PRO A 104 -5.91 4.83 6.54
N GLY A 105 -5.31 4.30 5.46
CA GLY A 105 -4.33 4.99 4.64
C GLY A 105 -4.78 5.16 3.19
N ALA A 106 -4.43 6.29 2.60
CA ALA A 106 -4.50 6.57 1.17
C ALA A 106 -3.07 6.79 0.66
N HIS A 107 -2.57 5.85 -0.14
CA HIS A 107 -1.22 5.84 -0.68
C HIS A 107 -1.22 6.27 -2.15
N TYR A 108 -0.47 7.31 -2.48
CA TYR A 108 -0.33 7.89 -3.81
C TYR A 108 1.04 7.58 -4.39
N PRO A 109 1.15 6.59 -5.32
CA PRO A 109 2.35 6.37 -6.12
C PRO A 109 2.39 7.34 -7.29
N SER A 110 3.57 7.91 -7.57
CA SER A 110 3.80 8.84 -8.68
C SER A 110 5.24 8.76 -9.22
N ASP A 111 5.55 9.61 -10.20
CA ASP A 111 6.89 9.74 -10.79
C ASP A 111 7.39 8.38 -11.33
N TYR A 112 6.62 7.84 -12.28
CA TYR A 112 6.91 6.53 -12.87
C TYR A 112 8.14 6.58 -13.77
N VAL A 113 9.04 5.59 -13.57
CA VAL A 113 10.16 5.30 -14.47
C VAL A 113 10.01 3.91 -15.07
N GLU A 114 10.54 3.71 -16.26
CA GLU A 114 10.56 2.41 -16.91
C GLU A 114 11.94 1.76 -16.77
N VAL A 115 11.97 0.54 -16.26
CA VAL A 115 13.20 -0.28 -16.16
C VAL A 115 12.92 -1.63 -16.79
N GLN A 116 13.60 -1.96 -17.86
CA GLN A 116 13.44 -3.23 -18.61
C GLN A 116 11.96 -3.55 -18.99
N GLY A 117 11.19 -2.53 -19.40
CA GLY A 117 9.79 -2.67 -19.79
C GLY A 117 8.79 -2.69 -18.63
N ILE A 118 9.24 -2.60 -17.40
CA ILE A 118 8.37 -2.53 -16.21
C ILE A 118 8.35 -1.09 -15.69
N ARG A 119 7.16 -0.57 -15.39
CA ARG A 119 6.98 0.79 -14.86
C ARG A 119 6.89 0.76 -13.33
N PHE A 120 7.82 1.48 -12.69
CA PHE A 120 7.90 1.62 -11.24
C PHE A 120 7.60 3.06 -10.81
N PRO A 121 6.68 3.30 -9.86
CA PRO A 121 6.55 4.60 -9.25
C PRO A 121 7.74 4.84 -8.29
N THR A 122 8.44 5.93 -8.49
CA THR A 122 9.61 6.29 -7.68
C THR A 122 9.26 7.14 -6.47
N ARG A 123 8.08 7.74 -6.47
CA ARG A 123 7.61 8.54 -5.34
C ARG A 123 6.34 7.95 -4.76
N ARG A 124 6.28 7.85 -3.42
CA ARG A 124 5.11 7.38 -2.69
C ARG A 124 4.82 8.30 -1.53
N ARG A 125 3.56 8.72 -1.39
CA ARG A 125 3.08 9.58 -0.32
C ARG A 125 1.83 8.97 0.28
N ILE A 126 1.83 8.76 1.59
CA ILE A 126 0.71 8.12 2.30
C ILE A 126 0.14 9.11 3.29
N TYR A 127 -1.16 9.32 3.21
CA TYR A 127 -1.95 10.19 4.07
C TYR A 127 -3.01 9.38 4.82
N PRO A 128 -3.46 9.82 6.00
CA PRO A 128 -4.65 9.24 6.62
C PRO A 128 -5.86 9.42 5.70
N ARG A 129 -6.74 8.44 5.71
CA ARG A 129 -7.98 8.44 4.91
C ARG A 129 -9.19 8.66 5.80
N GLN A 130 -10.06 9.57 5.40
CA GLN A 130 -11.32 9.87 6.08
C GLN A 130 -12.39 8.82 5.78
N ALA A 131 -13.47 8.83 6.56
CA ALA A 131 -14.59 7.90 6.40
C ALA A 131 -15.33 8.04 5.06
N ASP A 132 -15.30 9.22 4.43
CA ASP A 132 -15.83 9.46 3.09
C ASP A 132 -14.91 8.99 1.96
N GLY A 133 -13.78 8.38 2.31
CA GLY A 133 -12.76 7.89 1.38
C GLY A 133 -11.76 8.95 0.92
N LYS A 134 -11.88 10.21 1.30
CA LYS A 134 -10.94 11.25 0.91
C LYS A 134 -9.66 11.20 1.75
N PRO A 135 -8.50 11.54 1.17
CA PRO A 135 -7.29 11.70 1.96
C PRO A 135 -7.38 12.94 2.85
N MET A 136 -6.75 12.90 3.99
CA MET A 136 -6.42 14.11 4.73
C MET A 136 -5.23 14.81 4.03
N THR A 137 -5.20 16.13 4.04
CA THR A 137 -4.07 16.88 3.47
C THR A 137 -2.83 16.83 4.38
N GLU A 138 -3.03 16.58 5.66
CA GLU A 138 -2.00 16.45 6.70
C GLU A 138 -2.48 15.48 7.79
N PRO A 139 -1.57 14.79 8.50
CA PRO A 139 -0.12 14.76 8.25
C PRO A 139 0.25 13.87 7.05
N LEU A 140 1.41 14.11 6.42
CA LEU A 140 2.06 13.12 5.57
C LEU A 140 2.68 12.05 6.48
N VAL A 141 2.08 10.86 6.52
CA VAL A 141 2.46 9.81 7.47
C VAL A 141 3.69 9.03 6.99
N VAL A 142 3.76 8.76 5.67
CA VAL A 142 4.90 8.05 5.07
C VAL A 142 5.30 8.74 3.77
N SER A 143 6.61 8.93 3.62
CA SER A 143 7.25 9.46 2.41
C SER A 143 8.34 8.50 1.97
N ILE A 144 8.24 7.99 0.73
CA ILE A 144 9.24 7.10 0.13
C ILE A 144 9.64 7.67 -1.21
N ASP A 145 10.94 7.84 -1.44
CA ASP A 145 11.52 8.17 -2.73
C ASP A 145 12.52 7.07 -3.09
N LEU A 146 12.40 6.50 -4.29
CA LEU A 146 13.23 5.41 -4.79
C LEU A 146 14.15 5.92 -5.89
N GLY A 147 15.39 5.47 -5.88
CA GLY A 147 16.37 5.71 -6.95
C GLY A 147 17.06 4.41 -7.36
N ASP A 148 17.81 4.46 -8.46
CA ASP A 148 18.72 3.41 -8.92
C ASP A 148 18.09 2.00 -8.98
N ILE A 149 16.88 1.90 -9.53
CA ILE A 149 16.16 0.62 -9.66
C ILE A 149 16.89 -0.26 -10.69
N VAL A 150 17.32 -1.44 -10.26
CA VAL A 150 17.98 -2.44 -11.09
C VAL A 150 17.26 -3.78 -10.95
N LEU A 151 16.86 -4.36 -12.09
CA LEU A 151 16.33 -5.72 -12.15
C LEU A 151 17.47 -6.70 -12.49
N ARG A 152 17.54 -7.81 -11.76
CA ARG A 152 18.57 -8.86 -11.94
C ARG A 152 17.91 -10.22 -12.08
#